data_e453f481b407ec88bc5f38fa171ad844
#
_entry.id   e453f481b407ec88bc5f38fa171ad844
#
_cell.length_a   1.000
_cell.length_b   1.000
_cell.length_c   1.000
_cell.angle_alpha   90.00
_cell.angle_beta   90.00
_cell.angle_gamma   90.00
#
_symmetry.space_group_name_H-M   'P 1'
#
loop_
_entity.id
_entity.type
_entity.pdbx_description
1 polymer ?
#
loop_
_entity_poly.entity_id
_entity_poly.type
_entity_poly.pdbx_seq_one_letter_code
_entity_poly.pdbx_strand_id
1 'polypeptide(L)'
;MPDEFEDVLPDLLPALRTRGYFELTQLRFHEQGRTMPPFPYQDVGERFGLTVAYDMHDSIVMISQKHLDDWNLSFYEAMEIAMRNLLEKGFTLTCLKLEDKMMVYIPTVGDSFDGTRLMLVDQIRNLEVIGETVAMVLSADTMMITGSEDQLGLGFFLSQAAEYQEKPHAIPPLLLKLEGDDWIQWLPPPGSEYYLPFKRFQIIAEGTDYAEQGTILRNLFQKEGRNIAVAHYYVAQQETTKQLFTYTVWNDEEKDTLLPKAEFIAFAINGSNTPTIIPWDVVCDTVGYLMDLKYEYPPRYMVGVFPTSRELAEMRRRSDGSGPLSAD
;
A
#
# COMPACT_ATOMS: atom_id res chain seq x y z
N MET A 1 -22.18 -16.76 11.24
CA MET A 1 -22.81 -15.49 10.86
C MET A 1 -24.32 -15.75 10.83
N PRO A 2 -25.18 -14.86 11.35
CA PRO A 2 -26.63 -15.00 11.25
C PRO A 2 -27.10 -15.09 9.80
N ASP A 3 -28.20 -15.78 9.56
CA ASP A 3 -28.76 -15.96 8.22
C ASP A 3 -29.60 -14.73 7.80
N GLU A 4 -30.18 -14.01 8.76
CA GLU A 4 -31.04 -12.85 8.51
C GLU A 4 -30.19 -11.56 8.58
N PHE A 5 -30.39 -10.68 7.61
CA PHE A 5 -29.64 -9.41 7.52
C PHE A 5 -29.93 -8.48 8.70
N GLU A 6 -31.17 -8.44 9.17
CA GLU A 6 -31.60 -7.62 10.30
C GLU A 6 -30.77 -7.90 11.58
N ASP A 7 -30.37 -9.16 11.77
CA ASP A 7 -29.56 -9.58 12.93
C ASP A 7 -28.09 -9.16 12.79
N VAL A 8 -27.62 -8.92 11.56
CA VAL A 8 -26.23 -8.52 11.26
C VAL A 8 -26.09 -7.01 11.27
N LEU A 9 -27.13 -6.28 10.94
CA LEU A 9 -27.13 -4.86 10.66
C LEU A 9 -26.50 -3.99 11.79
N PRO A 10 -26.78 -4.21 13.09
CA PRO A 10 -26.22 -3.39 14.17
C PRO A 10 -24.71 -3.53 14.36
N ASP A 11 -24.14 -4.68 13.93
CA ASP A 11 -22.74 -5.04 14.14
C ASP A 11 -21.91 -4.99 12.83
N LEU A 12 -22.48 -4.44 11.76
CA LEU A 12 -21.71 -4.09 10.56
C LEU A 12 -20.82 -2.88 10.86
N LEU A 13 -19.53 -3.04 10.64
CA LEU A 13 -18.55 -1.98 10.86
C LEU A 13 -17.59 -1.88 9.69
N PRO A 14 -17.05 -0.70 9.39
CA PRO A 14 -16.00 -0.57 8.38
C PRO A 14 -14.69 -1.15 8.93
N ALA A 15 -13.92 -1.80 8.07
CA ALA A 15 -12.62 -2.36 8.45
C ALA A 15 -11.54 -1.92 7.47
N LEU A 16 -10.53 -1.21 7.98
CA LEU A 16 -9.36 -0.83 7.21
C LEU A 16 -8.34 -1.97 7.22
N ARG A 17 -7.87 -2.37 6.03
CA ARG A 17 -6.83 -3.40 5.83
C ARG A 17 -5.86 -2.95 4.75
N THR A 18 -4.71 -3.59 4.65
CA THR A 18 -3.84 -3.38 3.50
C THR A 18 -4.49 -3.96 2.23
N ARG A 19 -4.26 -3.35 1.08
CA ARG A 19 -4.72 -3.91 -0.21
C ARG A 19 -4.15 -5.31 -0.44
N GLY A 20 -2.91 -5.56 -0.01
CA GLY A 20 -2.29 -6.88 -0.04
C GLY A 20 -3.14 -7.96 0.65
N TYR A 21 -3.80 -7.63 1.75
CA TYR A 21 -4.71 -8.56 2.42
C TYR A 21 -5.80 -9.08 1.46
N PHE A 22 -6.42 -8.23 0.67
CA PHE A 22 -7.49 -8.62 -0.25
C PHE A 22 -6.93 -9.34 -1.48
N GLU A 23 -6.01 -8.70 -2.19
CA GLU A 23 -5.51 -9.14 -3.50
C GLU A 23 -4.67 -10.43 -3.40
N LEU A 24 -3.75 -10.49 -2.45
CA LEU A 24 -2.89 -11.66 -2.30
C LEU A 24 -3.65 -12.85 -1.70
N THR A 25 -4.67 -12.61 -0.88
CA THR A 25 -5.54 -13.69 -0.39
C THR A 25 -6.31 -14.34 -1.54
N GLN A 26 -6.90 -13.55 -2.44
CA GLN A 26 -7.58 -14.10 -3.62
C GLN A 26 -6.62 -14.89 -4.52
N LEU A 27 -5.42 -14.33 -4.75
CA LEU A 27 -4.40 -14.97 -5.57
C LEU A 27 -3.92 -16.30 -4.96
N ARG A 28 -3.78 -16.38 -3.62
CA ARG A 28 -3.47 -17.63 -2.90
C ARG A 28 -4.57 -18.68 -3.06
N PHE A 29 -5.83 -18.29 -2.94
CA PHE A 29 -6.94 -19.21 -3.14
C PHE A 29 -6.93 -19.78 -4.57
N HIS A 30 -6.69 -18.93 -5.56
CA HIS A 30 -6.58 -19.34 -6.96
C HIS A 30 -5.39 -20.33 -7.15
N GLU A 31 -4.22 -20.02 -6.58
CA GLU A 31 -3.04 -20.90 -6.61
C GLU A 31 -3.31 -22.28 -6.00
N GLN A 32 -4.19 -22.33 -4.98
CA GLN A 32 -4.65 -23.58 -4.36
C GLN A 32 -5.76 -24.31 -5.15
N GLY A 33 -6.17 -23.78 -6.31
CA GLY A 33 -7.28 -24.33 -7.09
C GLY A 33 -8.65 -24.11 -6.43
N ARG A 34 -8.76 -23.13 -5.54
CA ARG A 34 -9.99 -22.76 -4.83
C ARG A 34 -10.52 -21.43 -5.32
N THR A 35 -11.82 -21.28 -5.34
CA THR A 35 -12.48 -20.00 -5.63
C THR A 35 -13.00 -19.41 -4.33
N MET A 36 -12.67 -18.16 -4.07
CA MET A 36 -13.20 -17.39 -2.96
C MET A 36 -13.96 -16.19 -3.53
N PRO A 37 -15.19 -15.90 -3.05
CA PRO A 37 -15.86 -14.68 -3.42
C PRO A 37 -14.99 -13.46 -3.07
N PRO A 38 -14.91 -12.45 -3.94
CA PRO A 38 -14.11 -11.26 -3.66
C PRO A 38 -14.66 -10.53 -2.44
N PHE A 39 -13.75 -9.89 -1.71
CA PHE A 39 -14.09 -8.89 -0.72
C PHE A 39 -14.14 -7.53 -1.43
N PRO A 40 -15.30 -6.91 -1.55
CA PRO A 40 -15.37 -5.55 -2.07
C PRO A 40 -14.71 -4.59 -1.09
N TYR A 41 -13.95 -3.63 -1.60
CA TYR A 41 -13.34 -2.59 -0.80
C TYR A 41 -13.20 -1.29 -1.62
N GLN A 42 -13.06 -0.18 -0.91
CA GLN A 42 -12.74 1.13 -1.45
C GLN A 42 -11.28 1.44 -1.13
N ASP A 43 -10.54 2.00 -2.10
CA ASP A 43 -9.16 2.41 -1.88
C ASP A 43 -9.05 3.54 -0.85
N VAL A 44 -8.05 3.45 0.03
CA VAL A 44 -7.65 4.49 0.96
C VAL A 44 -6.14 4.70 0.81
N GLY A 45 -5.77 5.82 0.22
CA GLY A 45 -4.41 6.01 -0.28
C GLY A 45 -4.05 4.94 -1.31
N GLU A 46 -2.78 4.64 -1.44
CA GLU A 46 -2.31 3.66 -2.43
C GLU A 46 -2.32 2.21 -1.90
N ARG A 47 -2.29 2.02 -0.58
CA ARG A 47 -1.95 0.73 0.02
C ARG A 47 -2.97 0.16 0.99
N PHE A 48 -4.03 0.89 1.26
CA PHE A 48 -5.12 0.44 2.12
C PHE A 48 -6.41 0.26 1.33
N GLY A 49 -7.26 -0.58 1.86
CA GLY A 49 -8.64 -0.76 1.41
C GLY A 49 -9.59 -0.74 2.60
N LEU A 50 -10.70 -0.05 2.44
CA LEU A 50 -11.79 0.00 3.38
C LEU A 50 -12.88 -0.96 2.93
N THR A 51 -13.18 -1.95 3.74
CA THR A 51 -14.25 -2.94 3.50
C THR A 51 -15.27 -2.91 4.63
N VAL A 52 -16.30 -3.70 4.48
CA VAL A 52 -17.31 -3.94 5.54
C VAL A 52 -16.97 -5.24 6.25
N ALA A 53 -17.11 -5.25 7.57
CA ALA A 53 -16.93 -6.40 8.42
C ALA A 53 -18.12 -6.57 9.36
N TYR A 54 -18.36 -7.79 9.81
CA TYR A 54 -19.29 -8.13 10.86
C TYR A 54 -18.51 -8.42 12.15
N ASP A 55 -18.85 -7.70 13.21
CA ASP A 55 -18.26 -7.85 14.55
C ASP A 55 -19.00 -8.92 15.32
N MET A 56 -18.40 -10.10 15.46
CA MET A 56 -18.99 -11.25 16.16
C MET A 56 -18.57 -11.33 17.63
N HIS A 57 -18.26 -10.20 18.28
CA HIS A 57 -17.80 -10.13 19.67
C HIS A 57 -16.44 -10.79 19.93
N ASP A 58 -16.22 -12.03 19.50
CA ASP A 58 -14.97 -12.77 19.66
C ASP A 58 -14.14 -12.85 18.37
N SER A 59 -14.69 -12.41 17.23
CA SER A 59 -14.03 -12.45 15.93
C SER A 59 -14.64 -11.46 14.95
N ILE A 60 -13.87 -11.07 13.95
CA ILE A 60 -14.31 -10.15 12.88
C ILE A 60 -14.36 -10.94 11.58
N VAL A 61 -15.53 -10.92 10.90
CA VAL A 61 -15.73 -11.57 9.61
C VAL A 61 -15.85 -10.52 8.52
N MET A 62 -14.97 -10.56 7.52
CA MET A 62 -15.07 -9.67 6.34
C MET A 62 -16.28 -10.05 5.49
N ILE A 63 -17.05 -9.06 5.07
CA ILE A 63 -18.22 -9.25 4.21
C ILE A 63 -17.75 -9.44 2.77
N SER A 64 -18.02 -10.60 2.20
CA SER A 64 -17.73 -10.90 0.80
C SER A 64 -18.87 -10.42 -0.12
N GLN A 65 -18.57 -10.34 -1.44
CA GLN A 65 -19.61 -10.04 -2.44
C GLN A 65 -20.80 -10.99 -2.34
N LYS A 66 -20.54 -12.28 -2.06
CA LYS A 66 -21.62 -13.26 -1.89
C LYS A 66 -22.58 -12.89 -0.75
N HIS A 67 -22.06 -12.40 0.38
CA HIS A 67 -22.91 -11.97 1.49
C HIS A 67 -23.78 -10.77 1.09
N LEU A 68 -23.22 -9.81 0.35
CA LEU A 68 -23.99 -8.66 -0.15
C LEU A 68 -25.08 -9.09 -1.14
N ASP A 69 -24.75 -10.02 -2.04
CA ASP A 69 -25.72 -10.58 -2.99
C ASP A 69 -26.86 -11.33 -2.27
N ASP A 70 -26.52 -12.13 -1.27
CA ASP A 70 -27.52 -12.88 -0.46
C ASP A 70 -28.46 -11.92 0.31
N TRP A 71 -27.97 -10.75 0.73
CA TRP A 71 -28.75 -9.71 1.42
C TRP A 71 -29.40 -8.70 0.48
N ASN A 72 -29.16 -8.81 -0.83
CA ASN A 72 -29.60 -7.84 -1.84
C ASN A 72 -29.17 -6.39 -1.53
N LEU A 73 -27.93 -6.23 -1.09
CA LEU A 73 -27.30 -4.93 -0.77
C LEU A 73 -26.16 -4.64 -1.69
N SER A 74 -26.00 -3.38 -2.07
CA SER A 74 -24.79 -2.88 -2.67
C SER A 74 -23.70 -2.68 -1.60
N PHE A 75 -22.44 -2.70 -2.02
CA PHE A 75 -21.31 -2.39 -1.14
C PHE A 75 -21.43 -0.99 -0.51
N TYR A 76 -21.91 -0.01 -1.28
CA TYR A 76 -22.06 1.37 -0.78
C TYR A 76 -23.12 1.48 0.30
N GLU A 77 -24.25 0.83 0.15
CA GLU A 77 -25.30 0.80 1.19
C GLU A 77 -24.81 0.12 2.47
N ALA A 78 -24.11 -1.01 2.34
CA ALA A 78 -23.50 -1.68 3.48
C ALA A 78 -22.44 -0.80 4.17
N MET A 79 -21.64 -0.06 3.40
CA MET A 79 -20.64 0.87 3.93
C MET A 79 -21.29 2.06 4.64
N GLU A 80 -22.37 2.63 4.12
CA GLU A 80 -23.11 3.70 4.80
C GLU A 80 -23.64 3.25 6.17
N ILE A 81 -24.16 2.03 6.24
CA ILE A 81 -24.61 1.44 7.51
C ILE A 81 -23.42 1.28 8.46
N ALA A 82 -22.35 0.68 7.98
CA ALA A 82 -21.15 0.42 8.76
C ALA A 82 -20.51 1.69 9.30
N MET A 83 -20.41 2.75 8.49
CA MET A 83 -19.88 4.05 8.91
C MET A 83 -20.77 4.73 9.97
N ARG A 84 -22.08 4.62 9.84
CA ARG A 84 -23.02 5.12 10.86
C ARG A 84 -22.83 4.38 12.18
N ASN A 85 -22.75 3.06 12.15
CA ASN A 85 -22.53 2.25 13.34
C ASN A 85 -21.18 2.58 14.01
N LEU A 86 -20.11 2.80 13.22
CA LEU A 86 -18.81 3.23 13.75
C LEU A 86 -18.91 4.57 14.48
N LEU A 87 -19.63 5.54 13.90
CA LEU A 87 -19.85 6.85 14.52
C LEU A 87 -20.65 6.72 15.83
N GLU A 88 -21.66 5.85 15.89
CA GLU A 88 -22.45 5.58 17.09
C GLU A 88 -21.64 4.90 18.19
N LYS A 89 -20.65 4.07 17.86
CA LYS A 89 -19.68 3.51 18.82
C LYS A 89 -18.76 4.58 19.44
N GLY A 90 -18.71 5.78 18.85
CA GLY A 90 -18.02 6.96 19.38
C GLY A 90 -16.65 7.21 18.76
N PHE A 91 -16.22 8.47 18.92
CA PHE A 91 -14.91 8.98 18.50
C PHE A 91 -14.27 9.74 19.66
N THR A 92 -13.42 9.07 20.42
CA THR A 92 -12.72 9.66 21.55
C THR A 92 -11.22 9.56 21.31
N LEU A 93 -10.53 10.68 21.46
CA LEU A 93 -9.09 10.79 21.29
C LEU A 93 -8.45 11.31 22.57
N THR A 94 -7.30 10.75 22.93
CA THR A 94 -6.37 11.35 23.88
C THR A 94 -5.34 12.15 23.11
N CYS A 95 -5.11 13.41 23.51
CA CYS A 95 -4.06 14.24 22.95
C CYS A 95 -2.82 14.18 23.87
N LEU A 96 -1.72 13.69 23.33
CA LEU A 96 -0.40 13.85 23.94
C LEU A 96 0.15 15.20 23.48
N LYS A 97 0.19 16.15 24.40
CA LYS A 97 0.64 17.51 24.13
C LYS A 97 1.90 17.83 24.94
N LEU A 98 2.93 18.34 24.25
CA LEU A 98 4.14 18.87 24.88
C LEU A 98 4.30 20.34 24.51
N GLU A 99 3.82 21.24 25.40
CA GLU A 99 3.69 22.67 25.11
C GLU A 99 2.97 22.89 23.75
N ASP A 100 3.45 23.81 22.92
CA ASP A 100 2.93 24.02 21.57
C ASP A 100 3.85 23.38 20.48
N LYS A 101 4.64 22.38 20.87
CA LYS A 101 5.67 21.75 20.01
C LYS A 101 5.32 20.34 19.56
N MET A 102 4.37 19.70 20.22
CA MET A 102 3.93 18.34 19.88
C MET A 102 2.43 18.22 20.16
N MET A 103 1.69 17.71 19.19
CA MET A 103 0.29 17.31 19.33
C MET A 103 0.08 15.98 18.62
N VAL A 104 -0.06 14.91 19.40
CA VAL A 104 -0.35 13.58 18.86
C VAL A 104 -1.66 13.10 19.45
N TYR A 105 -2.59 12.74 18.60
CA TYR A 105 -3.90 12.21 18.96
C TYR A 105 -3.93 10.70 18.77
N ILE A 106 -4.44 9.99 19.77
CA ILE A 106 -4.57 8.53 19.78
C ILE A 106 -6.01 8.18 20.16
N PRO A 107 -6.72 7.33 19.39
CA PRO A 107 -8.03 6.84 19.78
C PRO A 107 -7.98 6.08 21.11
N THR A 108 -9.05 6.23 21.87
CA THR A 108 -9.17 5.61 23.21
C THR A 108 -10.55 4.99 23.44
N VAL A 109 -11.26 4.65 22.37
CA VAL A 109 -12.52 3.88 22.49
C VAL A 109 -12.22 2.47 22.96
N GLY A 110 -11.10 1.89 22.50
CA GLY A 110 -10.59 0.61 22.99
C GLY A 110 -11.31 -0.59 22.41
N ASP A 111 -11.83 -0.45 21.20
CA ASP A 111 -12.36 -1.56 20.41
C ASP A 111 -11.39 -1.93 19.25
N SER A 112 -11.71 -3.00 18.55
CA SER A 112 -10.90 -3.49 17.43
C SER A 112 -10.99 -2.61 16.16
N PHE A 113 -11.61 -1.42 16.23
CA PHE A 113 -11.87 -0.53 15.11
C PHE A 113 -11.23 0.87 15.29
N ASP A 114 -10.41 1.05 16.31
CA ASP A 114 -9.74 2.33 16.55
C ASP A 114 -8.88 2.76 15.33
N GLY A 115 -8.21 1.85 14.66
CA GLY A 115 -7.47 2.13 13.43
C GLY A 115 -8.38 2.57 12.26
N THR A 116 -9.61 2.06 12.19
CA THR A 116 -10.58 2.40 11.13
C THR A 116 -11.24 3.77 11.36
N ARG A 117 -11.20 4.32 12.59
CA ARG A 117 -11.70 5.67 12.90
C ARG A 117 -10.97 6.78 12.13
N LEU A 118 -9.86 6.44 11.46
CA LEU A 118 -9.26 7.27 10.45
C LEU A 118 -10.27 7.76 9.39
N MET A 119 -11.30 6.97 9.12
CA MET A 119 -12.32 7.29 8.12
C MET A 119 -13.37 8.30 8.60
N LEU A 120 -13.39 8.65 9.88
CA LEU A 120 -14.25 9.69 10.44
C LEU A 120 -13.63 11.09 10.19
N VAL A 121 -13.46 11.45 8.93
CA VAL A 121 -12.73 12.63 8.46
C VAL A 121 -13.28 13.92 9.04
N ASP A 122 -14.62 14.06 9.16
CA ASP A 122 -15.25 15.27 9.70
C ASP A 122 -14.85 15.53 11.16
N GLN A 123 -14.62 14.48 11.96
CA GLN A 123 -14.14 14.61 13.34
C GLN A 123 -12.65 14.98 13.37
N ILE A 124 -11.87 14.37 12.47
CA ILE A 124 -10.41 14.58 12.41
C ILE A 124 -10.06 15.98 11.90
N ARG A 125 -10.82 16.51 10.95
CA ARG A 125 -10.58 17.85 10.35
C ARG A 125 -10.60 18.98 11.36
N ASN A 126 -11.29 18.79 12.48
CA ASN A 126 -11.41 19.80 13.54
C ASN A 126 -10.28 19.71 14.59
N LEU A 127 -9.34 18.76 14.45
CA LEU A 127 -8.20 18.64 15.36
C LEU A 127 -7.19 19.77 15.11
N GLU A 128 -6.67 20.32 16.20
CA GLU A 128 -5.55 21.27 16.13
C GLU A 128 -4.26 20.50 15.84
N VAL A 129 -3.62 20.77 14.71
CA VAL A 129 -2.33 20.14 14.31
C VAL A 129 -1.35 21.21 13.82
N ILE A 130 -0.06 20.90 13.84
CA ILE A 130 1.00 21.80 13.34
C ILE A 130 1.26 21.47 11.87
N GLY A 131 0.77 22.31 10.96
CA GLY A 131 0.77 22.06 9.52
C GLY A 131 -0.48 21.32 9.05
N GLU A 132 -0.35 20.41 8.10
CA GLU A 132 -1.45 19.60 7.55
C GLU A 132 -1.63 18.31 8.38
N THR A 133 -2.84 17.77 8.39
CA THR A 133 -3.15 16.55 9.15
C THR A 133 -2.48 15.33 8.54
N VAL A 134 -1.68 14.63 9.34
CA VAL A 134 -0.99 13.38 8.98
C VAL A 134 -1.37 12.29 9.97
N ALA A 135 -1.62 11.10 9.45
CA ALA A 135 -1.97 9.93 10.26
C ALA A 135 -1.07 8.73 9.94
N MET A 136 -0.98 7.81 10.88
CA MET A 136 -0.33 6.51 10.74
C MET A 136 -1.20 5.44 11.41
N VAL A 137 -1.53 4.38 10.65
CA VAL A 137 -2.25 3.20 11.17
C VAL A 137 -1.22 2.11 11.45
N LEU A 138 -1.20 1.58 12.67
CA LEU A 138 -0.24 0.57 13.11
C LEU A 138 -0.86 -0.84 13.23
N SER A 139 -2.17 -0.89 13.44
CA SER A 139 -2.97 -2.11 13.55
C SER A 139 -4.45 -1.78 13.36
N ALA A 140 -5.33 -2.78 13.37
CA ALA A 140 -6.78 -2.56 13.30
C ALA A 140 -7.32 -1.73 14.47
N ASP A 141 -6.67 -1.82 15.63
CA ASP A 141 -7.03 -1.17 16.89
C ASP A 141 -6.15 0.03 17.24
N THR A 142 -5.25 0.46 16.35
CA THR A 142 -4.30 1.53 16.68
C THR A 142 -4.01 2.42 15.49
N MET A 143 -4.29 3.69 15.63
CA MET A 143 -3.82 4.75 14.75
C MET A 143 -3.31 5.93 15.56
N MET A 144 -2.59 6.82 14.92
CA MET A 144 -2.14 8.09 15.49
C MET A 144 -2.29 9.21 14.47
N ILE A 145 -2.56 10.44 14.96
CA ILE A 145 -2.71 11.63 14.13
C ILE A 145 -1.80 12.72 14.69
N THR A 146 -1.11 13.44 13.80
CA THR A 146 -0.28 14.60 14.11
C THR A 146 -0.30 15.60 12.95
N GLY A 147 0.56 16.61 12.99
CA GLY A 147 0.74 17.58 11.90
C GLY A 147 1.98 17.30 11.06
N SER A 148 1.93 17.66 9.77
CA SER A 148 3.02 17.48 8.82
C SER A 148 4.30 18.26 9.19
N GLU A 149 4.17 19.33 10.00
CA GLU A 149 5.27 20.17 10.49
C GLU A 149 5.62 19.90 11.95
N ASP A 150 4.90 18.99 12.62
CA ASP A 150 5.17 18.56 13.99
C ASP A 150 6.34 17.59 14.05
N GLN A 151 7.56 18.13 14.19
CA GLN A 151 8.78 17.34 14.21
C GLN A 151 8.82 16.35 15.38
N LEU A 152 8.33 16.75 16.56
CA LEU A 152 8.29 15.86 17.72
C LEU A 152 7.21 14.79 17.56
N GLY A 153 6.06 15.14 16.97
CA GLY A 153 5.00 14.19 16.62
C GLY A 153 5.47 13.15 15.62
N LEU A 154 6.18 13.57 14.55
CA LEU A 154 6.77 12.64 13.58
C LEU A 154 7.84 11.75 14.22
N GLY A 155 8.66 12.29 15.14
CA GLY A 155 9.61 11.51 15.94
C GLY A 155 8.93 10.48 16.82
N PHE A 156 7.81 10.84 17.45
CA PHE A 156 6.99 9.92 18.21
C PHE A 156 6.40 8.82 17.32
N PHE A 157 5.87 9.15 16.13
CA PHE A 157 5.40 8.18 15.16
C PHE A 157 6.49 7.17 14.80
N LEU A 158 7.70 7.63 14.53
CA LEU A 158 8.83 6.77 14.18
C LEU A 158 9.18 5.80 15.31
N SER A 159 9.16 6.26 16.56
CA SER A 159 9.40 5.41 17.74
C SER A 159 8.34 4.31 17.89
N GLN A 160 7.07 4.68 17.71
CA GLN A 160 5.95 3.74 17.78
C GLN A 160 5.96 2.76 16.59
N ALA A 161 6.30 3.22 15.40
CA ALA A 161 6.47 2.36 14.22
C ALA A 161 7.46 1.23 14.48
N ALA A 162 8.62 1.54 15.06
CA ALA A 162 9.64 0.55 15.38
C ALA A 162 9.15 -0.50 16.40
N GLU A 163 8.42 -0.06 17.43
CA GLU A 163 7.85 -0.96 18.46
C GLU A 163 6.76 -1.87 17.90
N TYR A 164 5.86 -1.31 17.07
CA TYR A 164 4.71 -2.07 16.56
C TYR A 164 5.07 -3.09 15.50
N GLN A 165 6.15 -2.92 14.75
CA GLN A 165 6.58 -3.89 13.73
C GLN A 165 6.88 -5.29 14.29
N GLU A 166 7.19 -5.41 15.56
CA GLU A 166 7.42 -6.68 16.24
C GLU A 166 6.13 -7.31 16.79
N LYS A 167 4.99 -6.61 16.73
CA LYS A 167 3.71 -7.11 17.24
C LYS A 167 2.98 -7.99 16.20
N PRO A 168 2.22 -8.99 16.64
CA PRO A 168 1.32 -9.72 15.75
C PRO A 168 0.32 -8.77 15.08
N HIS A 169 0.00 -9.04 13.81
CA HIS A 169 -0.97 -8.26 13.03
C HIS A 169 -0.61 -6.78 12.83
N ALA A 170 0.67 -6.43 12.98
CA ALA A 170 1.13 -5.08 12.66
C ALA A 170 0.84 -4.73 11.19
N ILE A 171 0.36 -3.52 10.97
CA ILE A 171 0.21 -2.92 9.65
C ILE A 171 1.50 -2.16 9.35
N PRO A 172 2.01 -2.17 8.11
CA PRO A 172 3.17 -1.36 7.74
C PRO A 172 2.94 0.11 8.10
N PRO A 173 3.88 0.75 8.82
CA PRO A 173 3.71 2.10 9.36
C PRO A 173 3.89 3.17 8.27
N LEU A 174 2.88 3.30 7.43
CA LEU A 174 2.85 4.24 6.32
C LEU A 174 2.16 5.52 6.76
N LEU A 175 2.71 6.65 6.32
CA LEU A 175 2.10 7.95 6.59
C LEU A 175 1.05 8.25 5.52
N LEU A 176 -0.09 8.76 5.99
CA LEU A 176 -1.18 9.26 5.19
C LEU A 176 -1.39 10.74 5.52
N LYS A 177 -1.61 11.57 4.52
CA LYS A 177 -1.97 12.99 4.68
C LYS A 177 -3.40 13.21 4.22
N LEU A 178 -4.15 13.99 4.95
CA LEU A 178 -5.52 14.35 4.58
C LEU A 178 -5.51 15.49 3.55
N GLU A 179 -6.03 15.23 2.36
CA GLU A 179 -6.26 16.23 1.32
C GLU A 179 -7.75 16.26 0.94
N GLY A 180 -8.44 17.33 1.28
CA GLY A 180 -9.91 17.37 1.15
C GLY A 180 -10.55 16.32 2.06
N ASP A 181 -11.23 15.34 1.47
CA ASP A 181 -11.85 14.22 2.18
C ASP A 181 -11.06 12.92 2.03
N ASP A 182 -9.95 12.94 1.30
CA ASP A 182 -9.18 11.76 0.95
C ASP A 182 -7.87 11.66 1.73
N TRP A 183 -7.53 10.45 2.13
CA TRP A 183 -6.22 10.12 2.67
C TRP A 183 -5.29 9.70 1.54
N ILE A 184 -4.20 10.45 1.34
CA ILE A 184 -3.19 10.15 0.34
C ILE A 184 -1.88 9.67 0.98
N GLN A 185 -1.15 8.82 0.28
CA GLN A 185 0.21 8.42 0.71
C GLN A 185 1.09 9.66 0.81
N TRP A 186 1.84 9.77 1.92
CA TRP A 186 2.70 10.93 2.16
C TRP A 186 4.05 10.54 2.74
N LEU A 187 5.05 11.34 2.45
CA LEU A 187 6.36 11.30 3.09
C LEU A 187 6.77 12.73 3.50
N PRO A 188 7.50 12.90 4.61
CA PRO A 188 8.15 14.17 4.93
C PRO A 188 9.02 14.64 3.76
N PRO A 189 9.28 15.95 3.60
CA PRO A 189 10.15 16.46 2.55
C PRO A 189 11.53 15.78 2.57
N PRO A 190 12.20 15.59 1.42
CA PRO A 190 13.51 14.91 1.33
C PRO A 190 14.62 15.49 2.23
N GLY A 191 14.51 16.75 2.64
CA GLY A 191 15.44 17.41 3.58
C GLY A 191 15.12 17.14 5.06
N SER A 192 14.01 16.49 5.39
CA SER A 192 13.63 16.13 6.77
C SER A 192 14.45 14.94 7.25
N GLU A 193 14.82 14.93 8.54
CA GLU A 193 15.45 13.79 9.19
C GLU A 193 14.53 12.55 9.21
N TYR A 194 13.23 12.74 9.09
CA TYR A 194 12.22 11.67 9.07
C TYR A 194 11.97 11.09 7.67
N TYR A 195 12.45 11.72 6.60
CA TYR A 195 12.22 11.24 5.23
C TYR A 195 12.76 9.83 5.01
N LEU A 196 14.05 9.60 5.25
CA LEU A 196 14.66 8.29 5.01
C LEU A 196 14.08 7.16 5.87
N PRO A 197 13.82 7.34 7.18
CA PRO A 197 13.16 6.31 7.98
C PRO A 197 11.78 5.91 7.43
N PHE A 198 10.90 6.87 7.13
CA PHE A 198 9.57 6.54 6.60
C PHE A 198 9.61 6.02 5.16
N LYS A 199 10.50 6.51 4.31
CA LYS A 199 10.76 5.95 2.97
C LYS A 199 11.19 4.47 3.06
N ARG A 200 12.00 4.12 4.06
CA ARG A 200 12.40 2.73 4.30
C ARG A 200 11.20 1.84 4.63
N PHE A 201 10.27 2.27 5.49
CA PHE A 201 9.06 1.51 5.78
C PHE A 201 8.20 1.31 4.52
N GLN A 202 8.04 2.35 3.72
CA GLN A 202 7.33 2.25 2.45
C GLN A 202 7.97 1.19 1.52
N ILE A 203 9.27 1.26 1.30
CA ILE A 203 10.00 0.32 0.44
C ILE A 203 9.91 -1.12 0.96
N ILE A 204 10.02 -1.32 2.29
CA ILE A 204 9.88 -2.65 2.90
C ILE A 204 8.47 -3.20 2.67
N ALA A 205 7.44 -2.38 2.88
CA ALA A 205 6.06 -2.79 2.67
C ALA A 205 5.81 -3.20 1.21
N GLU A 206 6.28 -2.40 0.26
CA GLU A 206 6.20 -2.71 -1.17
C GLU A 206 6.94 -4.00 -1.52
N GLY A 207 8.18 -4.11 -1.06
CA GLY A 207 9.02 -5.29 -1.30
C GLY A 207 8.39 -6.57 -0.76
N THR A 208 7.74 -6.49 0.40
CA THR A 208 7.01 -7.62 1.01
C THR A 208 5.85 -8.07 0.14
N ASP A 209 5.00 -7.14 -0.32
CA ASP A 209 3.86 -7.48 -1.17
C ASP A 209 4.32 -8.07 -2.52
N TYR A 210 5.36 -7.50 -3.14
CA TYR A 210 5.93 -8.03 -4.40
C TYR A 210 6.59 -9.40 -4.23
N ALA A 211 7.28 -9.64 -3.12
CA ALA A 211 7.92 -10.92 -2.84
C ALA A 211 6.87 -12.03 -2.66
N GLU A 212 5.81 -11.74 -1.91
CA GLU A 212 4.69 -12.64 -1.70
C GLU A 212 3.95 -12.93 -3.01
N GLN A 213 3.50 -11.89 -3.71
CA GLN A 213 2.85 -12.03 -5.01
C GLN A 213 3.72 -12.84 -5.99
N GLY A 214 5.01 -12.50 -6.07
CA GLY A 214 5.94 -13.19 -6.96
C GLY A 214 6.08 -14.67 -6.65
N THR A 215 6.04 -15.04 -5.37
CA THR A 215 6.08 -16.46 -4.96
C THR A 215 4.82 -17.20 -5.40
N ILE A 216 3.65 -16.62 -5.16
CA ILE A 216 2.36 -17.21 -5.56
C ILE A 216 2.29 -17.35 -7.09
N LEU A 217 2.68 -16.33 -7.83
CA LEU A 217 2.63 -16.34 -9.30
C LEU A 217 3.57 -17.37 -9.92
N ARG A 218 4.81 -17.52 -9.42
CA ARG A 218 5.74 -18.55 -9.87
C ARG A 218 5.17 -19.94 -9.66
N ASN A 219 4.60 -20.20 -8.48
CA ASN A 219 3.95 -21.50 -8.19
C ASN A 219 2.76 -21.76 -9.11
N LEU A 220 1.92 -20.76 -9.32
CA LEU A 220 0.74 -20.84 -10.18
C LEU A 220 1.14 -21.16 -11.63
N PHE A 221 2.09 -20.42 -12.21
CA PHE A 221 2.55 -20.61 -13.58
C PHE A 221 3.25 -21.98 -13.76
N GLN A 222 3.99 -22.42 -12.75
CA GLN A 222 4.58 -23.76 -12.78
C GLN A 222 3.49 -24.86 -12.81
N LYS A 223 2.43 -24.73 -12.01
CA LYS A 223 1.30 -25.67 -12.00
C LYS A 223 0.52 -25.68 -13.32
N GLU A 224 0.37 -24.51 -13.93
CA GLU A 224 -0.34 -24.33 -15.20
C GLU A 224 0.53 -24.65 -16.43
N GLY A 225 1.81 -24.92 -16.27
CA GLY A 225 2.76 -25.15 -17.37
C GLY A 225 3.01 -23.89 -18.22
N ARG A 226 2.82 -22.70 -17.66
CA ARG A 226 3.05 -21.41 -18.35
C ARG A 226 4.50 -20.98 -18.17
N ASN A 227 5.17 -20.66 -19.26
CA ASN A 227 6.54 -20.15 -19.25
C ASN A 227 6.55 -18.62 -19.19
N ILE A 228 6.20 -18.07 -18.03
CA ILE A 228 6.21 -16.63 -17.77
C ILE A 228 7.21 -16.36 -16.64
N ALA A 229 8.19 -15.50 -16.92
CA ALA A 229 9.13 -15.02 -15.91
C ALA A 229 8.45 -14.01 -14.98
N VAL A 230 8.74 -14.09 -13.67
CA VAL A 230 8.25 -13.14 -12.67
C VAL A 230 9.45 -12.40 -12.10
N ALA A 231 9.69 -11.20 -12.61
CA ALA A 231 10.82 -10.38 -12.22
C ALA A 231 10.75 -9.96 -10.74
N HIS A 232 11.91 -9.74 -10.15
CA HIS A 232 12.03 -9.33 -8.76
C HIS A 232 11.95 -7.80 -8.62
N TYR A 233 11.43 -7.37 -7.48
CA TYR A 233 11.52 -5.99 -7.00
C TYR A 233 12.77 -5.88 -6.14
N TYR A 234 13.72 -5.07 -6.57
CA TYR A 234 15.00 -4.89 -5.90
C TYR A 234 15.08 -3.55 -5.20
N VAL A 235 15.80 -3.52 -4.11
CA VAL A 235 16.15 -2.30 -3.37
C VAL A 235 17.65 -2.14 -3.39
N ALA A 236 18.11 -0.96 -3.74
CA ALA A 236 19.53 -0.60 -3.68
C ALA A 236 19.72 0.71 -2.93
N GLN A 237 20.95 0.97 -2.50
CA GLN A 237 21.34 2.20 -1.84
C GLN A 237 22.46 2.86 -2.64
N GLN A 238 22.29 4.14 -2.94
CA GLN A 238 23.35 4.94 -3.55
C GLN A 238 24.48 5.14 -2.54
N GLU A 239 25.70 4.85 -2.92
CA GLU A 239 26.86 4.87 -2.01
C GLU A 239 27.15 6.26 -1.44
N THR A 240 27.03 7.30 -2.26
CA THR A 240 27.37 8.69 -1.91
C THR A 240 26.29 9.35 -1.05
N THR A 241 25.04 9.31 -1.47
CA THR A 241 23.92 10.00 -0.80
C THR A 241 23.23 9.17 0.26
N LYS A 242 23.49 7.85 0.31
CA LYS A 242 22.77 6.87 1.15
C LYS A 242 21.27 6.78 0.87
N GLN A 243 20.80 7.40 -0.22
CA GLN A 243 19.40 7.31 -0.64
C GLN A 243 19.07 5.89 -1.10
N LEU A 244 17.90 5.41 -0.70
CA LEU A 244 17.33 4.14 -1.17
C LEU A 244 16.56 4.39 -2.45
N PHE A 245 16.74 3.49 -3.41
CA PHE A 245 15.94 3.44 -4.63
C PHE A 245 15.56 2.01 -4.97
N THR A 246 14.53 1.86 -5.78
CA THR A 246 13.98 0.57 -6.17
C THR A 246 14.11 0.35 -7.66
N TYR A 247 14.33 -0.89 -8.08
CA TYR A 247 14.41 -1.23 -9.49
C TYR A 247 13.92 -2.65 -9.79
N THR A 248 13.58 -2.87 -11.04
CA THR A 248 13.34 -4.19 -11.61
C THR A 248 14.22 -4.42 -12.81
N VAL A 249 14.38 -5.67 -13.23
CA VAL A 249 15.21 -6.02 -14.38
C VAL A 249 14.33 -6.46 -15.55
N TRP A 250 14.52 -5.81 -16.70
CA TRP A 250 13.97 -6.24 -18.00
C TRP A 250 15.09 -6.83 -18.83
N ASN A 251 15.04 -8.16 -19.05
CA ASN A 251 16.07 -8.92 -19.72
C ASN A 251 15.66 -9.23 -21.18
N ASP A 252 16.59 -9.04 -22.15
CA ASP A 252 16.33 -9.30 -23.58
C ASP A 252 16.27 -10.79 -23.93
N GLU A 253 16.78 -11.68 -23.04
CA GLU A 253 16.69 -13.13 -23.24
C GLU A 253 15.36 -13.73 -22.79
N GLU A 254 14.62 -13.04 -21.91
CA GLU A 254 13.33 -13.51 -21.38
C GLU A 254 12.20 -12.94 -22.23
N LYS A 255 11.40 -13.86 -22.81
CA LYS A 255 10.18 -13.46 -23.51
C LYS A 255 9.11 -13.08 -22.49
N ASP A 256 8.04 -13.40 -22.36
CA ASP A 256 6.96 -13.07 -21.45
C ASP A 256 7.42 -12.91 -19.99
N THR A 257 7.59 -11.66 -19.54
CA THR A 257 8.05 -11.32 -18.19
C THR A 257 7.06 -10.39 -17.50
N LEU A 258 6.73 -10.69 -16.23
CA LEU A 258 5.95 -9.81 -15.36
C LEU A 258 6.88 -8.91 -14.55
N LEU A 259 6.98 -7.64 -14.95
CA LEU A 259 7.77 -6.61 -14.27
C LEU A 259 6.98 -5.99 -13.11
N PRO A 260 7.49 -5.94 -11.87
CA PRO A 260 6.93 -5.11 -10.82
C PRO A 260 7.17 -3.63 -11.11
N LYS A 261 6.25 -2.76 -10.75
CA LYS A 261 6.48 -1.30 -10.79
C LYS A 261 7.55 -0.95 -9.74
N ALA A 262 8.59 -0.23 -10.16
CA ALA A 262 9.67 0.25 -9.33
C ALA A 262 10.05 1.69 -9.75
N GLU A 263 10.96 2.34 -9.04
CA GLU A 263 11.42 3.68 -9.44
C GLU A 263 12.22 3.65 -10.75
N PHE A 264 12.94 2.52 -11.00
CA PHE A 264 13.77 2.35 -12.19
C PHE A 264 13.59 0.98 -12.84
N ILE A 265 13.88 0.90 -14.13
CA ILE A 265 14.06 -0.36 -14.86
C ILE A 265 15.53 -0.47 -15.27
N ALA A 266 16.16 -1.59 -14.93
CA ALA A 266 17.48 -1.98 -15.37
C ALA A 266 17.33 -2.89 -16.61
N PHE A 267 17.70 -2.38 -17.79
CA PHE A 267 17.70 -3.14 -19.02
C PHE A 267 18.97 -3.98 -19.13
N ALA A 268 18.81 -5.30 -19.01
CA ALA A 268 19.88 -6.27 -19.15
C ALA A 268 19.93 -6.77 -20.60
N ILE A 269 21.06 -6.53 -21.28
CA ILE A 269 21.28 -6.90 -22.67
C ILE A 269 22.34 -8.00 -22.70
N ASN A 270 22.06 -9.09 -23.37
CA ASN A 270 23.02 -10.18 -23.54
C ASN A 270 24.32 -9.67 -24.17
N GLY A 271 25.47 -10.06 -23.58
CA GLY A 271 26.79 -9.60 -24.00
C GLY A 271 27.22 -8.24 -23.43
N SER A 272 26.36 -7.53 -22.68
CA SER A 272 26.73 -6.32 -21.93
C SER A 272 26.96 -6.62 -20.46
N ASN A 273 28.07 -6.19 -19.90
CA ASN A 273 28.38 -6.36 -18.48
C ASN A 273 27.72 -5.30 -17.58
N THR A 274 27.12 -4.26 -18.17
CA THR A 274 26.54 -3.15 -17.42
C THR A 274 25.10 -2.91 -17.90
N PRO A 275 24.09 -3.04 -17.00
CA PRO A 275 22.72 -2.73 -17.35
C PRO A 275 22.54 -1.22 -17.54
N THR A 276 21.58 -0.85 -18.37
CA THR A 276 21.12 0.53 -18.52
C THR A 276 19.98 0.77 -17.56
N ILE A 277 20.14 1.70 -16.60
CA ILE A 277 19.13 2.02 -15.59
C ILE A 277 18.38 3.28 -16.02
N ILE A 278 17.05 3.16 -16.20
CA ILE A 278 16.17 4.22 -16.70
C ILE A 278 15.03 4.43 -15.71
N PRO A 279 14.64 5.69 -15.39
CA PRO A 279 13.46 5.98 -14.59
C PRO A 279 12.19 5.37 -15.19
N TRP A 280 11.30 4.87 -14.34
CA TRP A 280 10.06 4.20 -14.74
C TRP A 280 9.18 5.06 -15.64
N ASP A 281 9.02 6.35 -15.32
CA ASP A 281 8.24 7.32 -16.08
C ASP A 281 8.79 7.52 -17.50
N VAL A 282 10.10 7.64 -17.63
CA VAL A 282 10.77 7.75 -18.95
C VAL A 282 10.53 6.51 -19.80
N VAL A 283 10.53 5.31 -19.19
CA VAL A 283 10.22 4.06 -19.89
C VAL A 283 8.75 4.05 -20.32
N CYS A 284 7.82 4.39 -19.43
CA CYS A 284 6.40 4.46 -19.76
C CYS A 284 6.10 5.44 -20.90
N ASP A 285 6.71 6.62 -20.87
CA ASP A 285 6.54 7.64 -21.89
C ASP A 285 7.11 7.22 -23.28
N THR A 286 8.13 6.34 -23.30
CA THR A 286 8.82 5.97 -24.53
C THR A 286 8.32 4.66 -25.11
N VAL A 287 8.17 3.65 -24.26
CA VAL A 287 7.83 2.27 -24.65
C VAL A 287 6.69 1.66 -23.80
N GLY A 288 5.88 2.48 -23.16
CA GLY A 288 4.73 2.02 -22.36
C GLY A 288 3.75 1.16 -23.15
N TYR A 289 3.69 1.30 -24.48
CA TYR A 289 2.89 0.45 -25.36
C TYR A 289 3.36 -1.02 -25.41
N LEU A 290 4.56 -1.32 -24.91
CA LEU A 290 5.07 -2.68 -24.73
C LEU A 290 4.72 -3.28 -23.36
N MET A 291 4.10 -2.50 -22.47
CA MET A 291 3.85 -2.84 -21.09
C MET A 291 2.34 -2.95 -20.84
N ASP A 292 1.84 -4.16 -20.59
CA ASP A 292 0.42 -4.42 -20.36
C ASP A 292 0.18 -4.73 -18.88
N LEU A 293 -0.60 -3.88 -18.18
CA LEU A 293 -0.94 -4.08 -16.77
C LEU A 293 -1.75 -5.36 -16.60
N LYS A 294 -1.23 -6.31 -15.83
CA LYS A 294 -1.86 -7.62 -15.57
C LYS A 294 -2.36 -7.79 -14.15
N TYR A 295 -1.72 -7.15 -13.20
CA TYR A 295 -2.12 -7.15 -11.81
C TYR A 295 -2.15 -5.71 -11.32
N GLU A 296 -3.26 -5.31 -10.73
CA GLU A 296 -3.45 -3.94 -10.25
C GLU A 296 -2.75 -3.72 -8.90
N TYR A 297 -2.66 -4.77 -8.07
CA TYR A 297 -1.99 -4.67 -6.78
C TYR A 297 -1.26 -5.96 -6.37
N PRO A 298 0.01 -5.88 -5.90
CA PRO A 298 0.92 -4.81 -6.31
C PRO A 298 1.10 -4.85 -7.84
N PRO A 299 1.21 -3.69 -8.50
CA PRO A 299 1.08 -3.60 -9.95
C PRO A 299 2.20 -4.34 -10.68
N ARG A 300 1.81 -5.23 -11.62
CA ARG A 300 2.75 -5.91 -12.51
C ARG A 300 2.36 -5.78 -13.96
N TYR A 301 3.36 -5.54 -14.78
CA TYR A 301 3.22 -5.32 -16.21
C TYR A 301 3.82 -6.49 -16.98
N MET A 302 3.03 -7.06 -17.89
CA MET A 302 3.52 -8.05 -18.85
C MET A 302 4.30 -7.34 -19.96
N VAL A 303 5.49 -7.83 -20.21
CA VAL A 303 6.33 -7.43 -21.34
C VAL A 303 6.74 -8.66 -22.15
N GLY A 304 6.56 -8.63 -23.46
CA GLY A 304 6.86 -9.74 -24.38
C GLY A 304 7.90 -9.39 -25.43
N VAL A 305 8.16 -8.10 -25.63
CA VAL A 305 9.07 -7.59 -26.67
C VAL A 305 10.03 -6.60 -26.01
N PHE A 306 11.33 -6.84 -26.17
CA PHE A 306 12.36 -5.94 -25.65
C PHE A 306 12.48 -4.67 -26.51
N PRO A 307 12.71 -3.49 -25.92
CA PRO A 307 12.87 -2.23 -26.65
C PRO A 307 14.02 -2.29 -27.68
N THR A 308 13.83 -1.63 -28.82
CA THR A 308 14.86 -1.51 -29.85
C THR A 308 16.04 -0.67 -29.38
N SER A 309 17.19 -0.84 -30.02
CA SER A 309 18.39 -0.04 -29.73
C SER A 309 18.15 1.47 -29.87
N ARG A 310 17.24 1.89 -30.74
CA ARG A 310 16.86 3.30 -30.93
C ARG A 310 16.04 3.82 -29.73
N GLU A 311 15.11 3.04 -29.26
CA GLU A 311 14.28 3.39 -28.08
C GLU A 311 15.13 3.43 -26.81
N LEU A 312 16.04 2.46 -26.63
CA LEU A 312 17.00 2.48 -25.52
C LEU A 312 17.90 3.74 -25.56
N ALA A 313 18.39 4.13 -26.74
CA ALA A 313 19.18 5.34 -26.89
C ALA A 313 18.38 6.61 -26.58
N GLU A 314 17.11 6.65 -26.99
CA GLU A 314 16.20 7.76 -26.68
C GLU A 314 15.91 7.84 -25.17
N MET A 315 15.63 6.72 -24.50
CA MET A 315 15.40 6.67 -23.06
C MET A 315 16.64 7.13 -22.28
N ARG A 316 17.86 6.69 -22.69
CA ARG A 316 19.11 7.17 -22.11
C ARG A 316 19.23 8.69 -22.22
N ARG A 317 19.02 9.24 -23.41
CA ARG A 317 19.10 10.69 -23.65
C ARG A 317 18.11 11.48 -22.78
N ARG A 318 16.89 10.94 -22.56
CA ARG A 318 15.87 11.58 -21.72
C ARG A 318 16.13 11.45 -20.22
N SER A 319 16.88 10.44 -19.80
CA SER A 319 17.24 10.18 -18.41
C SER A 319 18.56 10.79 -17.97
N ASP A 320 19.32 11.44 -18.88
CA ASP A 320 20.58 12.10 -18.54
C ASP A 320 20.39 13.13 -17.40
N GLY A 321 20.97 12.84 -16.24
CA GLY A 321 20.82 13.60 -15.00
C GLY A 321 19.77 13.09 -14.00
N SER A 322 18.97 12.08 -14.34
CA SER A 322 17.89 11.56 -13.48
C SER A 322 18.17 10.16 -12.87
N GLY A 323 19.29 9.55 -13.19
CA GLY A 323 19.61 8.18 -12.73
C GLY A 323 20.24 8.15 -11.34
N PRO A 324 20.06 7.05 -10.56
CA PRO A 324 20.66 6.89 -9.24
C PRO A 324 22.19 6.78 -9.30
N LEU A 325 22.78 6.65 -10.49
CA LEU A 325 24.22 6.54 -10.75
C LEU A 325 24.78 7.78 -11.47
N SER A 326 24.01 8.85 -11.68
CA SER A 326 24.43 10.04 -12.44
C SER A 326 25.09 11.14 -11.58
N ALA A 327 25.43 10.87 -10.35
CA ALA A 327 26.14 11.82 -9.47
C ALA A 327 27.59 11.37 -9.27
N ASP A 328 28.41 11.48 -10.32
CA ASP A 328 29.90 11.57 -10.29
C ASP A 328 30.39 12.62 -11.27
#